data_0d7e00b45a5241ef38daf7c2e410ed97
#
_entry.id   0d7e00b45a5241ef38daf7c2e410ed97
#
_cell.length_a   1.000
_cell.length_b   1.000
_cell.length_c   1.000
_cell.angle_alpha   90.00
_cell.angle_beta   90.00
_cell.angle_gamma   90.00
#
_symmetry.space_group_name_H-M   'P 1'
#
loop_
_entity.id
_entity.type
_entity.pdbx_description
1 polymer ?
#
loop_
_entity_poly.entity_id
_entity_poly.type
_entity_poly.pdbx_seq_one_letter_code
_entity_poly.pdbx_strand_id
1 'polypeptide(L)'
;MTIPTQSEHIGKLADALAKAQGTMDEAKEDSKNPFFKSNYADLTSIWRAVKSSLTTNGLAISQVTGFMEGQLFLVTTLLHSSGEWMKGYYPLYLSKQDPQAVGSAITYARRYALAAIVGVCKEGEDDDAEKAQDRKQTISDEQVKQLIKTIGADTEAKDIILKRFEAKAFNEIPKDSFATIMTWLEKQTKEKANGKTRVA
;
A
#
# COMPACT_ATOMS: atom_id res chain seq x y z
N MET A 1 24.32 16.67 -13.06
CA MET A 1 24.29 17.70 -11.98
C MET A 1 23.50 17.13 -10.84
N THR A 2 24.09 16.95 -9.65
CA THR A 2 23.37 16.47 -8.47
C THR A 2 22.53 17.63 -7.92
N ILE A 3 21.22 17.42 -7.80
CA ILE A 3 20.32 18.42 -7.21
C ILE A 3 20.48 18.34 -5.69
N PRO A 4 20.78 19.46 -5.00
CA PRO A 4 20.92 19.46 -3.56
C PRO A 4 19.62 19.02 -2.87
N THR A 5 19.73 18.10 -1.92
CA THR A 5 18.59 17.62 -1.13
C THR A 5 18.50 18.25 0.25
N GLN A 6 19.49 19.04 0.64
CA GLN A 6 19.52 19.78 1.92
C GLN A 6 20.39 21.04 1.80
N SER A 7 20.25 21.96 2.74
CA SER A 7 21.15 23.10 2.91
C SER A 7 22.55 22.64 3.37
N GLU A 8 23.54 23.51 3.20
CA GLU A 8 24.94 23.22 3.58
C GLU A 8 25.05 22.84 5.08
N HIS A 9 24.30 23.54 5.92
CA HIS A 9 24.16 23.23 7.34
C HIS A 9 22.73 22.81 7.64
N ILE A 10 22.55 21.82 8.53
CA ILE A 10 21.25 21.29 8.96
C ILE A 10 21.15 21.15 10.49
N GLY A 11 22.12 21.67 11.25
CA GLY A 11 22.20 21.46 12.69
C GLY A 11 21.00 22.01 13.46
N LYS A 12 20.53 23.22 13.13
CA LYS A 12 19.35 23.83 13.75
C LYS A 12 18.06 23.12 13.32
N LEU A 13 17.96 22.74 12.08
CA LEU A 13 16.82 21.96 11.56
C LEU A 13 16.76 20.59 12.24
N ALA A 14 17.89 19.90 12.40
CA ALA A 14 17.96 18.59 13.06
C ALA A 14 17.54 18.67 14.53
N ASP A 15 18.05 19.67 15.27
CA ASP A 15 17.66 19.91 16.66
C ASP A 15 16.16 20.20 16.80
N ALA A 16 15.62 21.07 15.92
CA ALA A 16 14.21 21.40 15.88
C ALA A 16 13.32 20.21 15.54
N LEU A 17 13.75 19.38 14.57
CA LEU A 17 13.02 18.18 14.18
C LEU A 17 13.01 17.13 15.30
N ALA A 18 14.14 16.90 15.97
CA ALA A 18 14.22 15.97 17.10
C ALA A 18 13.28 16.40 18.25
N LYS A 19 13.22 17.71 18.57
CA LYS A 19 12.28 18.23 19.56
C LYS A 19 10.82 18.09 19.13
N ALA A 20 10.53 18.36 17.86
CA ALA A 20 9.19 18.21 17.32
C ALA A 20 8.72 16.74 17.35
N GLN A 21 9.58 15.79 16.96
CA GLN A 21 9.28 14.36 17.01
C GLN A 21 8.96 13.86 18.43
N GLY A 22 9.63 14.41 19.45
CA GLY A 22 9.33 14.08 20.85
C GLY A 22 7.95 14.52 21.36
N THR A 23 7.21 15.32 20.56
CA THR A 23 5.88 15.85 20.91
C THR A 23 4.82 15.63 19.82
N MET A 24 5.16 14.91 18.75
CA MET A 24 4.18 14.50 17.73
C MET A 24 3.30 13.38 18.26
N ASP A 25 2.03 13.43 17.88
CA ASP A 25 1.08 12.33 18.11
C ASP A 25 1.19 11.30 16.98
N GLU A 26 0.66 10.10 17.22
CA GLU A 26 0.43 9.12 16.16
C GLU A 26 -0.72 9.55 15.23
N ALA A 27 -0.59 9.28 13.96
CA ALA A 27 -1.64 9.60 12.99
C ALA A 27 -2.76 8.56 13.06
N LYS A 28 -3.98 9.00 13.45
CA LYS A 28 -5.15 8.13 13.61
C LYS A 28 -5.66 7.60 12.28
N GLU A 29 -5.99 6.31 12.23
CA GLU A 29 -6.63 5.65 11.10
C GLU A 29 -8.15 5.86 11.11
N ASP A 30 -8.61 7.09 10.89
CA ASP A 30 -10.03 7.48 10.92
C ASP A 30 -10.72 7.47 9.55
N SER A 31 -9.99 7.18 8.47
CA SER A 31 -10.52 7.08 7.13
C SER A 31 -10.61 5.62 6.65
N LYS A 32 -11.71 5.27 5.94
CA LYS A 32 -11.94 3.92 5.39
C LYS A 32 -11.61 3.87 3.90
N ASN A 33 -10.85 2.87 3.50
CA ASN A 33 -10.66 2.57 2.09
C ASN A 33 -11.83 1.69 1.59
N PRO A 34 -12.70 2.19 0.68
CA PRO A 34 -13.87 1.44 0.24
C PRO A 34 -13.54 0.19 -0.58
N PHE A 35 -12.33 0.14 -1.20
CA PHE A 35 -11.90 -0.99 -2.04
C PHE A 35 -11.26 -2.11 -1.23
N PHE A 36 -10.44 -1.77 -0.22
CA PHE A 36 -9.68 -2.76 0.57
C PHE A 36 -10.29 -3.01 1.96
N LYS A 37 -11.38 -2.33 2.33
CA LYS A 37 -12.03 -2.40 3.66
C LYS A 37 -11.06 -2.19 4.83
N SER A 38 -9.91 -1.55 4.57
CA SER A 38 -8.90 -1.19 5.58
C SER A 38 -9.05 0.26 6.00
N ASN A 39 -8.72 0.55 7.25
CA ASN A 39 -8.57 1.91 7.72
C ASN A 39 -7.21 2.45 7.28
N TYR A 40 -7.10 3.78 7.16
CA TYR A 40 -5.84 4.45 6.91
C TYR A 40 -5.86 5.87 7.48
N ALA A 41 -4.68 6.36 7.87
CA ALA A 41 -4.51 7.75 8.22
C ALA A 41 -4.51 8.59 6.95
N ASP A 42 -5.49 9.48 6.78
CA ASP A 42 -5.54 10.39 5.65
C ASP A 42 -4.55 11.57 5.83
N LEU A 43 -4.42 12.40 4.80
CA LEU A 43 -3.52 13.57 4.86
C LEU A 43 -3.87 14.52 6.00
N THR A 44 -5.15 14.66 6.33
CA THR A 44 -5.65 15.53 7.38
C THR A 44 -5.26 15.01 8.76
N SER A 45 -5.37 13.69 8.98
CA SER A 45 -4.98 13.03 10.22
C SER A 45 -3.48 13.16 10.49
N ILE A 46 -2.64 12.90 9.47
CA ILE A 46 -1.19 13.09 9.57
C ILE A 46 -0.87 14.57 9.88
N TRP A 47 -1.51 15.49 9.16
CA TRP A 47 -1.26 16.92 9.38
C TRP A 47 -1.67 17.37 10.79
N ARG A 48 -2.77 16.87 11.33
CA ARG A 48 -3.20 17.15 12.72
C ARG A 48 -2.19 16.64 13.73
N ALA A 49 -1.65 15.45 13.55
CA ALA A 49 -0.66 14.83 14.43
C ALA A 49 0.64 15.66 14.54
N VAL A 50 1.07 16.29 13.44
CA VAL A 50 2.39 16.93 13.37
C VAL A 50 2.38 18.45 13.45
N LYS A 51 1.27 19.11 13.07
CA LYS A 51 1.23 20.57 12.85
C LYS A 51 1.69 21.38 14.07
N SER A 52 1.16 21.09 15.24
CA SER A 52 1.48 21.84 16.47
C SER A 52 2.96 21.71 16.80
N SER A 53 3.49 20.49 16.81
CA SER A 53 4.89 20.19 17.13
C SER A 53 5.86 20.83 16.15
N LEU A 54 5.54 20.79 14.85
CA LEU A 54 6.36 21.46 13.82
C LEU A 54 6.39 22.98 14.05
N THR A 55 5.23 23.62 14.15
CA THR A 55 5.15 25.09 14.26
C THR A 55 5.77 25.62 15.54
N THR A 56 5.60 24.93 16.67
CA THR A 56 6.22 25.30 17.96
C THR A 56 7.76 25.27 17.88
N ASN A 57 8.33 24.38 17.07
CA ASN A 57 9.77 24.27 16.88
C ASN A 57 10.31 25.02 15.63
N GLY A 58 9.54 25.96 15.08
CA GLY A 58 9.98 26.79 13.95
C GLY A 58 10.12 26.02 12.62
N LEU A 59 9.44 24.88 12.50
CA LEU A 59 9.45 24.05 11.31
C LEU A 59 8.20 24.27 10.44
N ALA A 60 8.38 24.23 9.13
CA ALA A 60 7.31 24.32 8.14
C ALA A 60 7.49 23.28 7.04
N ILE A 61 6.39 22.85 6.44
CA ILE A 61 6.38 21.93 5.30
C ILE A 61 5.87 22.68 4.06
N SER A 62 6.61 22.55 2.96
CA SER A 62 6.17 22.95 1.63
C SER A 62 6.11 21.71 0.72
N GLN A 63 4.99 21.58 -0.01
CA GLN A 63 4.80 20.48 -0.97
C GLN A 63 4.37 21.06 -2.32
N VAL A 64 5.24 20.94 -3.32
CA VAL A 64 5.01 21.46 -4.67
C VAL A 64 5.25 20.36 -5.69
N THR A 65 4.52 20.41 -6.81
CA THR A 65 4.82 19.54 -7.95
C THR A 65 5.93 20.13 -8.80
N GLY A 66 6.81 19.28 -9.30
CA GLY A 66 7.89 19.64 -10.22
C GLY A 66 8.01 18.61 -11.33
N PHE A 67 8.60 19.03 -12.44
CA PHE A 67 8.83 18.17 -13.60
C PHE A 67 10.34 18.14 -13.88
N MET A 68 10.92 16.95 -13.97
CA MET A 68 12.34 16.76 -14.14
C MET A 68 12.60 15.50 -14.96
N GLU A 69 13.42 15.60 -16.00
CA GLU A 69 13.77 14.48 -16.90
C GLU A 69 12.57 13.70 -17.44
N GLY A 70 11.48 14.41 -17.76
CA GLY A 70 10.27 13.80 -18.28
C GLY A 70 9.35 13.15 -17.23
N GLN A 71 9.72 13.20 -15.93
CA GLN A 71 8.96 12.62 -14.82
C GLN A 71 8.35 13.72 -13.95
N LEU A 72 7.10 13.55 -13.56
CA LEU A 72 6.42 14.40 -12.58
C LEU A 72 6.76 13.93 -11.15
N PHE A 73 7.10 14.88 -10.28
CA PHE A 73 7.44 14.65 -8.89
C PHE A 73 6.59 15.51 -7.96
N LEU A 74 6.36 15.00 -6.75
CA LEU A 74 6.06 15.82 -5.59
C LEU A 74 7.37 16.11 -4.86
N VAL A 75 7.70 17.39 -4.69
CA VAL A 75 8.84 17.83 -3.91
C VAL A 75 8.32 18.26 -2.55
N THR A 76 8.71 17.55 -1.49
CA THR A 76 8.39 17.90 -0.11
C THR A 76 9.63 18.51 0.53
N THR A 77 9.51 19.73 1.04
CA THR A 77 10.61 20.44 1.71
C THR A 77 10.23 20.69 3.16
N LEU A 78 11.08 20.23 4.07
CA LEU A 78 11.07 20.62 5.47
C LEU A 78 11.96 21.86 5.62
N LEU A 79 11.39 22.92 6.16
CA LEU A 79 12.01 24.25 6.32
C LEU A 79 12.13 24.57 7.80
N HIS A 80 13.24 25.16 8.21
CA HIS A 80 13.42 25.71 9.53
C HIS A 80 13.53 27.25 9.50
N SER A 81 13.12 27.91 10.55
CA SER A 81 13.17 29.38 10.68
C SER A 81 14.58 30.01 10.55
N SER A 82 15.64 29.21 10.68
CA SER A 82 17.02 29.63 10.42
C SER A 82 17.39 29.74 8.93
N GLY A 83 16.51 29.29 8.02
CA GLY A 83 16.80 29.14 6.62
C GLY A 83 17.38 27.77 6.22
N GLU A 84 17.65 26.90 7.18
CA GLU A 84 18.06 25.53 6.91
C GLU A 84 16.86 24.71 6.39
N TRP A 85 17.16 23.77 5.47
CA TRP A 85 16.13 22.97 4.84
C TRP A 85 16.63 21.60 4.41
N MET A 86 15.71 20.65 4.30
CA MET A 86 15.90 19.38 3.60
C MET A 86 14.69 19.07 2.72
N LYS A 87 14.87 18.33 1.64
CA LYS A 87 13.81 17.96 0.72
C LYS A 87 13.89 16.54 0.23
N GLY A 88 12.72 15.94 -0.01
CA GLY A 88 12.57 14.66 -0.66
C GLY A 88 11.78 14.78 -1.97
N TYR A 89 12.05 13.88 -2.90
CA TYR A 89 11.41 13.79 -4.20
C TYR A 89 10.59 12.50 -4.25
N TYR A 90 9.30 12.60 -4.48
CA TYR A 90 8.41 11.47 -4.61
C TYR A 90 7.91 11.39 -6.06
N PRO A 91 8.28 10.36 -6.85
CA PRO A 91 7.84 10.24 -8.24
C PRO A 91 6.34 9.97 -8.31
N LEU A 92 5.65 10.67 -9.21
CA LEU A 92 4.22 10.49 -9.43
C LEU A 92 4.01 9.56 -10.64
N TYR A 93 3.54 8.35 -10.38
CA TYR A 93 3.16 7.39 -11.41
C TYR A 93 1.67 7.53 -11.71
N LEU A 94 1.35 7.89 -12.94
CA LEU A 94 -0.02 8.09 -13.38
C LEU A 94 -0.53 6.84 -14.09
N SER A 95 -1.63 6.28 -13.60
CA SER A 95 -2.32 5.16 -14.28
C SER A 95 -3.01 5.59 -15.58
N LYS A 96 -3.36 6.88 -15.66
CA LYS A 96 -3.99 7.53 -16.83
C LYS A 96 -3.54 8.99 -16.87
N GLN A 97 -3.53 9.58 -18.08
CA GLN A 97 -3.22 10.99 -18.26
C GLN A 97 -4.51 11.85 -18.26
N ASP A 98 -5.23 11.83 -17.15
CA ASP A 98 -6.40 12.68 -16.94
C ASP A 98 -6.26 13.50 -15.64
N PRO A 99 -6.96 14.62 -15.49
CA PRO A 99 -6.84 15.49 -14.33
C PRO A 99 -7.19 14.81 -12.99
N GLN A 100 -8.11 13.86 -13.00
CA GLN A 100 -8.53 13.13 -11.80
C GLN A 100 -7.44 12.17 -11.34
N ALA A 101 -6.78 11.46 -12.26
CA ALA A 101 -5.65 10.58 -11.93
C ALA A 101 -4.47 11.38 -11.38
N VAL A 102 -4.16 12.54 -11.96
CA VAL A 102 -3.13 13.46 -11.46
C VAL A 102 -3.46 13.93 -10.03
N GLY A 103 -4.69 14.41 -9.78
CA GLY A 103 -5.11 14.87 -8.46
C GLY A 103 -5.05 13.77 -7.40
N SER A 104 -5.45 12.55 -7.75
CA SER A 104 -5.38 11.38 -6.88
C SER A 104 -3.93 11.01 -6.55
N ALA A 105 -3.04 10.97 -7.55
CA ALA A 105 -1.62 10.68 -7.37
C ALA A 105 -0.92 11.72 -6.48
N ILE A 106 -1.23 13.01 -6.67
CA ILE A 106 -0.70 14.09 -5.83
C ILE A 106 -1.17 13.93 -4.38
N THR A 107 -2.46 13.67 -4.15
CA THR A 107 -3.01 13.51 -2.80
C THR A 107 -2.37 12.30 -2.09
N TYR A 108 -2.21 11.19 -2.80
CA TYR A 108 -1.53 9.99 -2.31
C TYR A 108 -0.07 10.30 -1.94
N ALA A 109 0.69 10.90 -2.84
CA ALA A 109 2.09 11.24 -2.63
C ALA A 109 2.28 12.23 -1.46
N ARG A 110 1.42 13.25 -1.35
CA ARG A 110 1.48 14.23 -0.26
C ARG A 110 1.39 13.57 1.11
N ARG A 111 0.52 12.59 1.25
CA ARG A 111 0.33 11.85 2.50
C ARG A 111 1.61 11.10 2.90
N TYR A 112 2.15 10.28 2.02
CA TYR A 112 3.34 9.49 2.31
C TYR A 112 4.59 10.34 2.46
N ALA A 113 4.78 11.34 1.60
CA ALA A 113 5.93 12.22 1.68
C ALA A 113 5.92 13.10 2.93
N LEU A 114 4.74 13.51 3.43
CA LEU A 114 4.63 14.23 4.70
C LEU A 114 5.00 13.33 5.87
N ALA A 115 4.42 12.15 5.97
CA ALA A 115 4.72 11.21 7.05
C ALA A 115 6.22 10.85 7.08
N ALA A 116 6.79 10.53 5.91
CA ALA A 116 8.18 10.12 5.79
C ALA A 116 9.18 11.23 6.17
N ILE A 117 8.94 12.49 5.74
CA ILE A 117 9.93 13.57 5.97
C ILE A 117 9.98 14.03 7.44
N VAL A 118 8.89 13.82 8.20
CA VAL A 118 8.83 14.17 9.63
C VAL A 118 8.99 12.96 10.54
N GLY A 119 8.99 11.72 9.99
CA GLY A 119 9.16 10.49 10.75
C GLY A 119 7.95 10.14 11.63
N VAL A 120 6.71 10.52 11.22
CA VAL A 120 5.50 10.12 11.94
C VAL A 120 4.99 8.79 11.40
N CYS A 121 4.68 7.86 12.30
CA CYS A 121 4.06 6.58 11.97
C CYS A 121 2.53 6.67 12.10
N LYS A 122 1.82 5.83 11.37
CA LYS A 122 0.40 5.58 11.63
C LYS A 122 0.25 4.58 12.77
N GLU A 123 -0.86 4.66 13.48
CA GLU A 123 -1.22 3.68 14.49
C GLU A 123 -1.22 2.26 13.88
N GLY A 124 -0.47 1.31 14.48
CA GLY A 124 -0.37 -0.08 14.00
C GLY A 124 0.51 -0.32 12.76
N GLU A 125 1.39 0.59 12.37
CA GLU A 125 2.25 0.44 11.18
C GLU A 125 3.21 -0.75 11.27
N ASP A 126 3.67 -1.12 12.46
CA ASP A 126 4.52 -2.29 12.69
C ASP A 126 3.80 -3.62 12.40
N ASP A 127 2.48 -3.68 12.63
CA ASP A 127 1.63 -4.83 12.29
C ASP A 127 1.51 -5.08 10.77
N ASP A 128 1.65 -4.06 9.95
CA ASP A 128 1.57 -4.21 8.48
C ASP A 128 2.83 -4.88 7.91
N ALA A 129 3.98 -4.75 8.54
CA ALA A 129 5.21 -5.45 8.16
C ALA A 129 5.13 -6.95 8.53
N GLU A 130 4.56 -7.31 9.68
CA GLU A 130 4.28 -8.70 10.05
C GLU A 130 3.19 -9.30 9.17
N LYS A 131 2.10 -8.57 8.91
CA LYS A 131 1.03 -9.00 7.98
C LYS A 131 1.52 -9.12 6.53
N ALA A 132 2.54 -8.37 6.11
CA ALA A 132 3.16 -8.53 4.79
C ALA A 132 4.07 -9.78 4.73
N GLN A 133 4.72 -10.17 5.82
CA GLN A 133 5.46 -11.44 5.91
C GLN A 133 4.51 -12.65 6.06
N ASP A 134 3.38 -12.47 6.74
CA ASP A 134 2.36 -13.50 6.95
C ASP A 134 1.32 -13.58 5.79
N ARG A 135 1.42 -12.73 4.78
CA ARG A 135 0.79 -13.00 3.49
C ARG A 135 1.46 -14.23 2.89
N LYS A 136 1.05 -15.41 3.36
CA LYS A 136 1.21 -16.66 2.60
C LYS A 136 0.91 -16.26 1.16
N GLN A 137 1.91 -16.40 0.28
CA GLN A 137 1.72 -16.07 -1.12
C GLN A 137 0.47 -16.83 -1.58
N THR A 138 -0.63 -16.14 -1.74
CA THR A 138 -1.88 -16.73 -2.21
C THR A 138 -1.87 -16.83 -3.73
N ILE A 139 -2.77 -17.62 -4.28
CA ILE A 139 -2.89 -17.74 -5.74
C ILE A 139 -3.22 -16.42 -6.39
N SER A 140 -2.66 -16.15 -7.58
CA SER A 140 -2.87 -14.92 -8.33
C SER A 140 -4.29 -14.81 -8.89
N ASP A 141 -4.70 -13.58 -9.27
CA ASP A 141 -6.01 -13.36 -9.91
C ASP A 141 -6.18 -14.17 -11.20
N GLU A 142 -5.10 -14.41 -11.96
CA GLU A 142 -5.09 -15.26 -13.15
C GLU A 142 -5.32 -16.72 -12.76
N GLN A 143 -4.68 -17.18 -11.69
CA GLN A 143 -4.86 -18.54 -11.16
C GLN A 143 -6.27 -18.73 -10.60
N VAL A 144 -6.85 -17.73 -9.93
CA VAL A 144 -8.24 -17.74 -9.49
C VAL A 144 -9.19 -17.87 -10.69
N LYS A 145 -9.00 -17.08 -11.75
CA LYS A 145 -9.80 -17.17 -12.99
C LYS A 145 -9.69 -18.55 -13.65
N GLN A 146 -8.48 -19.10 -13.70
CA GLN A 146 -8.24 -20.44 -14.25
C GLN A 146 -8.96 -21.50 -13.42
N LEU A 147 -8.91 -21.41 -12.11
CA LEU A 147 -9.58 -22.32 -11.17
C LEU A 147 -11.10 -22.28 -11.37
N ILE A 148 -11.70 -21.09 -11.40
CA ILE A 148 -13.13 -20.89 -11.63
C ILE A 148 -13.54 -21.47 -13.00
N LYS A 149 -12.74 -21.25 -14.04
CA LYS A 149 -13.00 -21.78 -15.38
C LYS A 149 -12.97 -23.32 -15.39
N THR A 150 -12.03 -23.93 -14.67
CA THR A 150 -11.88 -25.40 -14.62
C THR A 150 -13.00 -26.05 -13.79
N ILE A 151 -13.41 -25.42 -12.68
CA ILE A 151 -14.52 -25.90 -11.85
C ILE A 151 -15.85 -25.76 -12.59
N GLY A 152 -16.04 -24.70 -13.36
CA GLY A 152 -17.29 -24.43 -14.07
C GLY A 152 -18.49 -24.32 -13.14
N ALA A 153 -19.52 -25.12 -13.38
CA ALA A 153 -20.76 -25.15 -12.57
C ALA A 153 -20.71 -26.17 -11.40
N ASP A 154 -19.56 -26.82 -11.16
CA ASP A 154 -19.41 -27.83 -10.11
C ASP A 154 -19.28 -27.18 -8.71
N THR A 155 -20.43 -26.93 -8.08
CA THR A 155 -20.49 -26.33 -6.73
C THR A 155 -19.88 -27.22 -5.65
N GLU A 156 -19.96 -28.55 -5.80
CA GLU A 156 -19.40 -29.52 -4.87
C GLU A 156 -17.86 -29.44 -4.86
N ALA A 157 -17.24 -29.39 -6.03
CA ALA A 157 -15.78 -29.22 -6.14
C ALA A 157 -15.31 -27.89 -5.53
N LYS A 158 -16.07 -26.80 -5.71
CA LYS A 158 -15.79 -25.51 -5.07
C LYS A 158 -15.79 -25.63 -3.55
N ASP A 159 -16.83 -26.21 -2.98
CA ASP A 159 -17.00 -26.32 -1.52
C ASP A 159 -15.93 -27.22 -0.90
N ILE A 160 -15.55 -28.31 -1.56
CA ILE A 160 -14.47 -29.21 -1.11
C ILE A 160 -13.14 -28.45 -1.07
N ILE A 161 -12.82 -27.67 -2.11
CA ILE A 161 -11.57 -26.91 -2.16
C ILE A 161 -11.53 -25.85 -1.05
N LEU A 162 -12.57 -25.01 -0.92
CA LEU A 162 -12.62 -23.97 0.08
C LEU A 162 -12.56 -24.53 1.51
N LYS A 163 -13.28 -25.61 1.79
CA LYS A 163 -13.25 -26.28 3.09
C LYS A 163 -11.90 -26.90 3.43
N ARG A 164 -11.20 -27.48 2.42
CA ARG A 164 -9.89 -28.10 2.63
C ARG A 164 -8.82 -27.10 3.07
N PHE A 165 -8.90 -25.87 2.58
CA PHE A 165 -7.95 -24.80 2.88
C PHE A 165 -8.47 -23.82 3.93
N GLU A 166 -9.63 -24.08 4.55
CA GLU A 166 -10.30 -23.20 5.51
C GLU A 166 -10.45 -21.76 4.97
N ALA A 167 -10.58 -21.64 3.63
CA ALA A 167 -10.66 -20.38 2.91
C ALA A 167 -12.12 -19.98 2.66
N LYS A 168 -12.41 -18.69 2.78
CA LYS A 168 -13.73 -18.13 2.44
C LYS A 168 -13.87 -17.84 0.96
N ALA A 169 -12.73 -17.62 0.26
CA ALA A 169 -12.66 -17.36 -1.16
C ALA A 169 -11.35 -17.93 -1.75
N PHE A 170 -11.33 -18.15 -3.08
CA PHE A 170 -10.16 -18.74 -3.74
C PHE A 170 -8.88 -17.90 -3.62
N ASN A 171 -8.98 -16.57 -3.54
CA ASN A 171 -7.83 -15.68 -3.36
C ASN A 171 -7.15 -15.80 -1.98
N GLU A 172 -7.70 -16.60 -1.06
CA GLU A 172 -7.10 -16.89 0.24
C GLU A 172 -6.28 -18.20 0.23
N ILE A 173 -6.34 -18.96 -0.87
CA ILE A 173 -5.65 -20.25 -1.00
C ILE A 173 -4.15 -20.02 -1.20
N PRO A 174 -3.26 -20.77 -0.48
CA PRO A 174 -1.82 -20.69 -0.65
C PRO A 174 -1.37 -20.99 -2.08
N LYS A 175 -0.43 -20.19 -2.62
CA LYS A 175 0.07 -20.31 -4.01
C LYS A 175 0.60 -21.71 -4.34
N ASP A 176 1.30 -22.32 -3.40
CA ASP A 176 1.91 -23.64 -3.57
C ASP A 176 0.86 -24.77 -3.73
N SER A 177 -0.38 -24.49 -3.33
CA SER A 177 -1.50 -25.43 -3.42
C SER A 177 -2.15 -25.46 -4.80
N PHE A 178 -1.89 -24.47 -5.67
CA PHE A 178 -2.56 -24.33 -6.96
C PHE A 178 -2.35 -25.55 -7.88
N ALA A 179 -1.10 -26.01 -8.03
CA ALA A 179 -0.78 -27.17 -8.86
C ALA A 179 -1.47 -28.45 -8.37
N THR A 180 -1.51 -28.64 -7.05
CA THR A 180 -2.17 -29.79 -6.41
C THR A 180 -3.68 -29.77 -6.66
N ILE A 181 -4.30 -28.59 -6.54
CA ILE A 181 -5.75 -28.42 -6.80
C ILE A 181 -6.07 -28.72 -8.28
N MET A 182 -5.27 -28.19 -9.21
CA MET A 182 -5.46 -28.43 -10.65
C MET A 182 -5.36 -29.92 -11.00
N THR A 183 -4.35 -30.61 -10.48
CA THR A 183 -4.19 -32.05 -10.65
C THR A 183 -5.38 -32.84 -10.10
N TRP A 184 -5.90 -32.44 -8.93
CA TRP A 184 -7.08 -33.06 -8.32
C TRP A 184 -8.33 -32.86 -9.20
N LEU A 185 -8.56 -31.65 -9.71
CA LEU A 185 -9.69 -31.33 -10.60
C LEU A 185 -9.63 -32.14 -11.91
N GLU A 186 -8.45 -32.27 -12.51
CA GLU A 186 -8.28 -33.08 -13.71
C GLU A 186 -8.60 -34.55 -13.47
N LYS A 187 -8.22 -35.08 -12.30
CA LYS A 187 -8.54 -36.45 -11.92
C LYS A 187 -10.05 -36.64 -11.73
N GLN A 188 -10.73 -35.75 -11.04
CA GLN A 188 -12.17 -35.77 -10.86
C GLN A 188 -12.93 -35.71 -12.19
N THR A 189 -12.48 -34.89 -13.13
CA THR A 189 -13.08 -34.77 -14.45
C THR A 189 -12.96 -36.07 -15.22
N LYS A 190 -11.80 -36.76 -15.17
CA LYS A 190 -11.57 -38.09 -15.82
C LYS A 190 -12.44 -39.17 -15.18
N GLU A 191 -12.58 -39.21 -13.87
CA GLU A 191 -13.41 -40.17 -13.14
C GLU A 191 -14.89 -39.99 -13.47
N LYS A 192 -15.39 -38.75 -13.52
CA LYS A 192 -16.77 -38.42 -13.92
C LYS A 192 -17.05 -38.82 -15.41
N ALA A 193 -16.07 -38.64 -16.29
CA ALA A 193 -16.18 -39.04 -17.67
C ALA A 193 -16.21 -40.57 -17.83
N ASN A 194 -15.36 -41.31 -17.12
CA ASN A 194 -15.33 -42.77 -17.13
C ASN A 194 -16.56 -43.43 -16.43
N GLY A 195 -17.13 -42.78 -15.43
CA GLY A 195 -18.36 -43.24 -14.74
C GLY A 195 -19.62 -43.16 -15.62
N LYS A 196 -19.68 -42.22 -16.58
CA LYS A 196 -20.76 -42.13 -17.56
C LYS A 196 -20.70 -43.21 -18.66
N THR A 197 -19.57 -43.87 -18.85
CA THR A 197 -19.40 -44.93 -19.86
C THR A 197 -19.78 -46.31 -19.33
N ARG A 198 -20.12 -46.44 -18.03
CA ARG A 198 -20.53 -47.75 -17.43
C ARG A 198 -22.03 -47.95 -17.28
N VAL A 199 -22.86 -47.03 -17.78
CA VAL A 199 -24.33 -47.15 -17.79
C VAL A 199 -24.81 -46.84 -19.19
N ALA A 200 -24.56 -47.79 -20.12
CA ALA A 200 -25.21 -47.96 -21.41
C ALA A 200 -25.17 -49.42 -21.77
#